data_3ee61d35f7be51b72f29d45d4679cf4f
#
_entry.id   3ee61d35f7be51b72f29d45d4679cf4f
#
_cell.length_a   1.000
_cell.length_b   1.000
_cell.length_c   1.000
_cell.angle_alpha   90.00
_cell.angle_beta   90.00
_cell.angle_gamma   90.00
#
_symmetry.space_group_name_H-M   'P 1'
#
loop_
_entity.id
_entity.type
_entity.pdbx_description
1 polymer ?
#
loop_
_entity_poly.entity_id
_entity_poly.type
_entity_poly.pdbx_seq_one_letter_code
_entity_poly.pdbx_strand_id
1 'polypeptide(L)'
;MKVYQHKVQYYETDKMGITHHSNYIRWMEEARTVFLAEYGWPYDKIEEAGIFSPVTAVDCRYKNSTTFADVIDITVSVLEFKGIKLKLKYEMKKQDGSMACEAYSEHCFLNKEGKFVRMQKDYPELYELLTDLIVKE
;
A
#
# COMPACT_ATOMS: atom_id res chain seq x y z
N MET A 1 -1.98 -14.69 2.69
CA MET A 1 -1.66 -13.26 2.67
C MET A 1 -0.45 -13.00 3.55
N LYS A 2 0.61 -12.46 2.99
CA LYS A 2 1.79 -12.12 3.77
C LYS A 2 1.59 -10.82 4.53
N VAL A 3 2.21 -10.76 5.69
CA VAL A 3 2.22 -9.54 6.51
C VAL A 3 3.59 -8.88 6.31
N TYR A 4 3.58 -7.61 5.95
CA TYR A 4 4.82 -6.84 5.91
C TYR A 4 5.10 -6.32 7.32
N GLN A 5 6.31 -6.55 7.81
CA GLN A 5 6.70 -6.07 9.14
C GLN A 5 7.65 -4.89 9.02
N HIS A 6 7.32 -3.81 9.71
CA HIS A 6 8.17 -2.65 9.81
C HIS A 6 8.60 -2.44 11.26
N LYS A 7 9.90 -2.33 11.48
CA LYS A 7 10.45 -1.97 12.80
C LYS A 7 10.64 -0.46 12.83
N VAL A 8 10.01 0.20 13.78
CA VAL A 8 10.09 1.67 13.90
C VAL A 8 11.52 2.08 14.19
N GLN A 9 12.07 2.99 13.38
CA GLN A 9 13.42 3.50 13.50
C GLN A 9 13.45 4.75 14.37
N TYR A 10 14.58 4.98 15.02
CA TYR A 10 14.73 6.15 15.89
C TYR A 10 14.45 7.46 15.14
N TYR A 11 14.94 7.57 13.90
CA TYR A 11 14.75 8.79 13.11
C TYR A 11 13.29 8.99 12.64
N GLU A 12 12.41 8.01 12.88
CA GLU A 12 11.00 8.14 12.56
C GLU A 12 10.19 8.75 13.71
N THR A 13 10.80 8.92 14.88
CA THR A 13 10.12 9.47 16.06
C THR A 13 10.32 10.97 16.15
N ASP A 14 9.40 11.63 16.86
CA ASP A 14 9.43 13.06 17.09
C ASP A 14 9.81 13.39 18.55
N LYS A 15 9.71 14.66 18.93
CA LYS A 15 10.05 15.08 20.29
C LYS A 15 9.18 14.47 21.38
N MET A 16 7.99 14.00 21.03
CA MET A 16 7.09 13.32 21.97
C MET A 16 7.51 11.86 22.19
N GLY A 17 8.49 11.37 21.44
CA GLY A 17 8.93 9.98 21.52
C GLY A 17 8.06 9.00 20.76
N ILE A 18 7.09 9.48 19.99
CA ILE A 18 6.24 8.64 19.17
C ILE A 18 6.55 8.85 17.69
N THR A 19 6.12 7.93 16.86
CA THR A 19 6.33 8.00 15.43
C THR A 19 5.65 9.24 14.84
N HIS A 20 6.42 10.01 14.06
CA HIS A 20 5.85 11.16 13.34
C HIS A 20 4.89 10.64 12.27
N HIS A 21 3.70 11.27 12.19
CA HIS A 21 2.62 10.77 11.34
C HIS A 21 2.99 10.61 9.86
N SER A 22 3.95 11.39 9.35
CA SER A 22 4.37 11.28 7.96
C SER A 22 4.96 9.91 7.59
N ASN A 23 5.49 9.19 8.57
CA ASN A 23 6.13 7.90 8.32
C ASN A 23 5.14 6.80 7.97
N TYR A 24 3.89 6.91 8.41
CA TYR A 24 2.87 5.90 8.10
C TYR A 24 2.61 5.83 6.60
N ILE A 25 2.68 6.94 5.90
CA ILE A 25 2.53 6.96 4.44
C ILE A 25 3.70 6.24 3.76
N ARG A 26 4.91 6.39 4.28
CA ARG A 26 6.08 5.66 3.80
C ARG A 26 5.95 4.16 4.02
N TRP A 27 5.43 3.76 5.17
CA TRP A 27 5.19 2.34 5.48
C TRP A 27 4.12 1.76 4.55
N MET A 28 3.12 2.54 4.20
CA MET A 28 2.11 2.13 3.20
C MET A 28 2.78 1.81 1.87
N GLU A 29 3.69 2.66 1.43
CA GLU A 29 4.43 2.45 0.18
C GLU A 29 5.28 1.19 0.24
N GLU A 30 6.02 1.00 1.33
CA GLU A 30 6.82 -0.22 1.52
C GLU A 30 5.95 -1.47 1.47
N ALA A 31 4.85 -1.46 2.20
CA ALA A 31 3.93 -2.61 2.27
C ALA A 31 3.29 -2.90 0.91
N ARG A 32 2.89 -1.86 0.18
CA ARG A 32 2.31 -1.99 -1.15
C ARG A 32 3.31 -2.59 -2.14
N THR A 33 4.55 -2.14 -2.09
CA THR A 33 5.62 -2.63 -2.95
C THR A 33 5.86 -4.12 -2.73
N VAL A 34 5.93 -4.54 -1.48
CA VAL A 34 6.10 -5.96 -1.12
C VAL A 34 4.88 -6.77 -1.54
N PHE A 35 3.68 -6.24 -1.31
CA PHE A 35 2.43 -6.88 -1.67
C PHE A 35 2.38 -7.20 -3.18
N LEU A 36 2.67 -6.23 -4.02
CA LEU A 36 2.65 -6.42 -5.47
C LEU A 36 3.75 -7.40 -5.92
N ALA A 37 4.92 -7.32 -5.32
CA ALA A 37 6.03 -8.23 -5.64
C ALA A 37 5.69 -9.68 -5.33
N GLU A 38 4.94 -9.93 -4.24
CA GLU A 38 4.48 -11.28 -3.88
C GLU A 38 3.67 -11.94 -4.98
N TYR A 39 2.90 -11.13 -5.69
CA TYR A 39 2.03 -11.63 -6.77
C TYR A 39 2.70 -11.55 -8.14
N GLY A 40 4.02 -11.34 -8.17
CA GLY A 40 4.78 -11.38 -9.41
C GLY A 40 4.87 -10.04 -10.15
N TRP A 41 4.52 -8.94 -9.48
CA TRP A 41 4.56 -7.60 -10.07
C TRP A 41 5.38 -6.61 -9.25
N PRO A 42 6.71 -6.85 -9.11
CA PRO A 42 7.58 -5.85 -8.48
C PRO A 42 7.60 -4.56 -9.30
N TYR A 43 7.93 -3.44 -8.67
CA TYR A 43 7.87 -2.13 -9.32
C TYR A 43 8.72 -2.01 -10.58
N ASP A 44 9.89 -2.65 -10.62
CA ASP A 44 10.72 -2.64 -11.82
C ASP A 44 10.00 -3.27 -13.00
N LYS A 45 9.26 -4.35 -12.78
CA LYS A 45 8.46 -5.00 -13.81
C LYS A 45 7.31 -4.10 -14.29
N ILE A 46 6.64 -3.43 -13.34
CA ILE A 46 5.55 -2.52 -13.66
C ILE A 46 6.06 -1.36 -14.52
N GLU A 47 7.18 -0.76 -14.12
CA GLU A 47 7.80 0.34 -14.85
C GLU A 47 8.30 -0.09 -16.23
N GLU A 48 8.90 -1.27 -16.34
CA GLU A 48 9.34 -1.82 -17.63
C GLU A 48 8.16 -2.05 -18.58
N ALA A 49 7.01 -2.43 -18.03
CA ALA A 49 5.80 -2.58 -18.81
C ALA A 49 5.21 -1.24 -19.27
N GLY A 50 5.74 -0.12 -18.80
CA GLY A 50 5.27 1.20 -19.19
C GLY A 50 4.08 1.69 -18.40
N ILE A 51 3.87 1.14 -17.22
CA ILE A 51 2.75 1.50 -16.33
C ILE A 51 3.28 2.37 -15.21
N PHE A 52 2.62 3.49 -14.96
CA PHE A 52 2.88 4.35 -13.81
C PHE A 52 1.62 4.40 -12.97
N SER A 53 1.77 4.23 -11.65
CA SER A 53 0.64 4.15 -10.73
C SER A 53 0.74 5.24 -9.66
N PRO A 54 0.43 6.50 -10.02
CA PRO A 54 0.48 7.58 -9.03
C PRO A 54 -0.58 7.42 -7.96
N VAL A 55 -0.24 7.93 -6.77
CA VAL A 55 -1.18 7.99 -5.65
C VAL A 55 -2.08 9.20 -5.88
N THR A 56 -3.39 8.98 -5.88
CA THR A 56 -4.37 10.04 -6.07
C THR A 56 -5.02 10.48 -4.76
N ALA A 57 -5.01 9.61 -3.75
CA ALA A 57 -5.55 9.94 -2.43
C ALA A 57 -4.94 9.05 -1.36
N VAL A 58 -4.79 9.59 -0.16
CA VAL A 58 -4.32 8.87 1.02
C VAL A 58 -5.18 9.28 2.20
N ASP A 59 -5.59 8.30 3.02
CA ASP A 59 -6.33 8.54 4.25
C ASP A 59 -5.69 7.69 5.33
N CYS A 60 -5.25 8.32 6.42
CA CYS A 60 -4.65 7.63 7.56
C CYS A 60 -5.43 7.95 8.83
N ARG A 61 -5.86 6.91 9.53
CA ARG A 61 -6.55 7.00 10.81
C ARG A 61 -5.62 6.46 11.89
N TYR A 62 -5.07 7.35 12.71
CA TYR A 62 -4.09 7.01 13.77
C TYR A 62 -4.86 6.62 15.03
N LYS A 63 -4.75 5.35 15.41
CA LYS A 63 -5.53 4.80 16.53
C LYS A 63 -4.72 4.70 17.82
N ASN A 64 -3.51 4.18 17.73
CA ASN A 64 -2.59 4.03 18.85
C ASN A 64 -1.20 4.41 18.41
N SER A 65 -0.48 5.18 19.22
CA SER A 65 0.87 5.62 18.86
C SER A 65 1.85 4.46 18.86
N THR A 66 2.90 4.60 18.07
CA THR A 66 4.02 3.67 18.03
C THR A 66 5.29 4.41 18.44
N THR A 67 6.28 3.67 18.88
CA THR A 67 7.54 4.25 19.35
C THR A 67 8.73 3.46 18.82
N PHE A 68 9.94 3.97 19.07
CA PHE A 68 11.18 3.34 18.61
C PHE A 68 11.22 1.86 18.98
N ALA A 69 11.62 1.04 18.01
CA ALA A 69 11.79 -0.41 18.12
C ALA A 69 10.50 -1.21 18.15
N ASP A 70 9.32 -0.56 18.14
CA ASP A 70 8.07 -1.30 17.93
C ASP A 70 8.10 -2.00 16.57
N VAL A 71 7.53 -3.20 16.51
CA VAL A 71 7.36 -3.95 15.26
C VAL A 71 5.89 -3.85 14.86
N ILE A 72 5.65 -3.35 13.66
CA ILE A 72 4.30 -3.11 13.16
C ILE A 72 4.00 -4.09 12.04
N ASP A 73 2.93 -4.83 12.20
CA ASP A 73 2.45 -5.77 11.18
C ASP A 73 1.47 -5.06 10.26
N ILE A 74 1.81 -4.98 8.98
CA ILE A 74 1.01 -4.27 7.99
C ILE A 74 0.45 -5.26 6.98
N THR A 75 -0.87 -5.31 6.87
CA THR A 75 -1.55 -6.11 5.84
C THR A 75 -2.17 -5.17 4.81
N VAL A 76 -2.04 -5.55 3.55
CA VAL A 76 -2.60 -4.79 2.42
C VAL A 76 -3.70 -5.63 1.80
N SER A 77 -4.83 -5.00 1.51
CA SER A 77 -5.91 -5.66 0.78
C SER A 77 -6.45 -4.75 -0.31
N VAL A 78 -6.95 -5.36 -1.40
CA VAL A 78 -7.57 -4.63 -2.50
C VAL A 78 -9.04 -4.48 -2.16
N LEU A 79 -9.52 -3.23 -2.02
CA LEU A 79 -10.92 -2.96 -1.76
C LEU A 79 -11.72 -2.80 -3.03
N GLU A 80 -11.14 -2.12 -4.02
CA GLU A 80 -11.86 -1.76 -5.23
C GLU A 80 -10.87 -1.67 -6.38
N PHE A 81 -11.26 -2.23 -7.51
CA PHE A 81 -10.52 -2.08 -8.75
C PHE A 81 -11.46 -2.28 -9.93
N LYS A 82 -11.55 -1.26 -10.79
CA LYS A 82 -12.42 -1.28 -11.97
C LYS A 82 -11.65 -0.92 -13.24
N GLY A 83 -10.35 -1.23 -13.25
CA GLY A 83 -9.50 -1.03 -14.42
C GLY A 83 -8.81 0.32 -14.52
N ILE A 84 -9.33 1.36 -13.87
CA ILE A 84 -8.72 2.69 -13.85
C ILE A 84 -8.28 3.06 -12.44
N LYS A 85 -9.17 2.90 -11.48
CA LYS A 85 -8.93 3.27 -10.09
C LYS A 85 -8.74 2.04 -9.25
N LEU A 86 -7.65 2.05 -8.46
CA LEU A 86 -7.35 1.00 -7.48
C LEU A 86 -7.45 1.60 -6.09
N LYS A 87 -8.21 0.97 -5.21
CA LYS A 87 -8.27 1.37 -3.81
C LYS A 87 -7.75 0.25 -2.93
N LEU A 88 -6.76 0.57 -2.09
CA LEU A 88 -6.13 -0.36 -1.17
C LEU A 88 -6.43 0.02 0.27
N LYS A 89 -6.52 -1.00 1.12
CA LYS A 89 -6.66 -0.83 2.56
C LYS A 89 -5.41 -1.38 3.25
N TYR A 90 -4.96 -0.67 4.28
CA TYR A 90 -3.80 -1.06 5.09
C TYR A 90 -4.24 -1.16 6.55
N GLU A 91 -3.95 -2.28 7.18
CA GLU A 91 -4.15 -2.44 8.61
C GLU A 91 -2.78 -2.60 9.26
N MET A 92 -2.45 -1.66 10.14
CA MET A 92 -1.15 -1.64 10.83
C MET A 92 -1.37 -1.96 12.30
N LYS A 93 -0.91 -3.15 12.71
CA LYS A 93 -1.12 -3.66 14.06
C LYS A 93 0.17 -3.74 14.84
N LYS A 94 0.07 -3.40 16.11
CA LYS A 94 1.16 -3.58 17.08
C LYS A 94 1.20 -5.05 17.52
N GLN A 95 2.29 -5.45 18.17
CA GLN A 95 2.46 -6.84 18.60
C GLN A 95 1.47 -7.26 19.68
N ASP A 96 0.89 -6.32 20.41
CA ASP A 96 -0.17 -6.62 21.39
C ASP A 96 -1.55 -6.79 20.75
N GLY A 97 -1.63 -6.69 19.41
CA GLY A 97 -2.88 -6.84 18.68
C GLY A 97 -3.67 -5.54 18.49
N SER A 98 -3.26 -4.45 19.13
CA SER A 98 -3.96 -3.17 18.97
C SER A 98 -3.67 -2.55 17.61
N MET A 99 -4.64 -1.83 17.07
CA MET A 99 -4.50 -1.15 15.78
C MET A 99 -3.72 0.15 15.97
N ALA A 100 -2.58 0.27 15.29
CA ALA A 100 -1.81 1.50 15.28
C ALA A 100 -2.40 2.49 14.27
N CYS A 101 -2.70 2.00 13.07
CA CYS A 101 -3.21 2.85 12.00
C CYS A 101 -4.09 2.02 11.05
N GLU A 102 -5.20 2.61 10.64
CA GLU A 102 -6.02 2.07 9.56
C GLU A 102 -5.95 3.08 8.43
N ALA A 103 -5.51 2.64 7.26
CA ALA A 103 -5.22 3.56 6.18
C ALA A 103 -5.77 3.07 4.85
N TYR A 104 -5.91 4.01 3.93
CA TYR A 104 -6.42 3.74 2.58
C TYR A 104 -5.60 4.55 1.59
N SER A 105 -5.37 3.99 0.41
CA SER A 105 -4.79 4.74 -0.70
C SER A 105 -5.56 4.48 -1.97
N GLU A 106 -5.57 5.47 -2.84
CA GLU A 106 -6.19 5.35 -4.16
C GLU A 106 -5.13 5.65 -5.21
N HIS A 107 -5.19 4.90 -6.30
CA HIS A 107 -4.23 4.97 -7.39
C HIS A 107 -4.95 4.94 -8.72
N CYS A 108 -4.32 5.52 -9.73
CA CYS A 108 -4.73 5.30 -11.10
C CYS A 108 -3.56 4.70 -11.87
N PHE A 109 -3.78 4.30 -13.12
CA PHE A 109 -2.75 3.72 -13.96
C PHE A 109 -2.58 4.57 -15.21
N LEU A 110 -1.36 5.06 -15.43
CA LEU A 110 -1.03 5.92 -16.56
C LEU A 110 0.07 5.28 -17.41
N ASN A 111 0.09 5.62 -18.68
CA ASN A 111 1.17 5.24 -19.58
C ASN A 111 2.27 6.32 -19.56
N LYS A 112 3.32 6.14 -20.38
CA LYS A 112 4.45 7.06 -20.43
C LYS A 112 4.06 8.48 -20.86
N GLU A 113 2.96 8.62 -21.60
CA GLU A 113 2.45 9.91 -22.04
C GLU A 113 1.51 10.56 -21.02
N GLY A 114 1.34 9.93 -19.84
CA GLY A 114 0.47 10.45 -18.79
C GLY A 114 -1.01 10.23 -19.02
N LYS A 115 -1.37 9.32 -19.92
CA LYS A 115 -2.76 8.99 -20.22
C LYS A 115 -3.18 7.71 -19.52
N PHE A 116 -4.46 7.58 -19.22
CA PHE A 116 -4.99 6.38 -18.59
C PHE A 116 -4.75 5.14 -19.42
N VAL A 117 -4.28 4.07 -18.74
CA VAL A 117 -4.07 2.77 -19.34
C VAL A 117 -5.38 1.99 -19.34
N ARG A 118 -5.65 1.30 -20.42
CA ARG A 118 -6.79 0.36 -20.48
C ARG A 118 -6.32 -0.99 -19.94
N MET A 119 -6.35 -1.14 -18.63
CA MET A 119 -5.77 -2.31 -17.96
C MET A 119 -6.34 -3.63 -18.46
N GLN A 120 -7.65 -3.72 -18.65
CA GLN A 120 -8.28 -4.95 -19.10
C GLN A 120 -7.80 -5.39 -20.49
N LYS A 121 -7.56 -4.43 -21.36
CA LYS A 121 -7.15 -4.68 -22.75
C LYS A 121 -5.62 -4.85 -22.86
N ASP A 122 -4.87 -3.92 -22.26
CA ASP A 122 -3.43 -3.81 -22.47
C ASP A 122 -2.62 -4.67 -21.51
N TYR A 123 -3.15 -4.93 -20.32
CA TYR A 123 -2.46 -5.70 -19.28
C TYR A 123 -3.43 -6.68 -18.62
N PRO A 124 -3.98 -7.64 -19.38
CA PRO A 124 -5.02 -8.53 -18.87
C PRO A 124 -4.61 -9.35 -17.66
N GLU A 125 -3.35 -9.76 -17.56
CA GLU A 125 -2.88 -10.55 -16.43
C GLU A 125 -2.91 -9.75 -15.12
N LEU A 126 -2.45 -8.50 -15.17
CA LEU A 126 -2.50 -7.62 -13.99
C LEU A 126 -3.94 -7.26 -13.65
N TYR A 127 -4.76 -7.02 -14.66
CA TYR A 127 -6.19 -6.74 -14.46
C TYR A 127 -6.88 -7.89 -13.72
N GLU A 128 -6.66 -9.12 -14.19
CA GLU A 128 -7.25 -10.31 -13.55
C GLU A 128 -6.75 -10.49 -12.13
N LEU A 129 -5.45 -10.31 -11.91
CA LEU A 129 -4.86 -10.46 -10.59
C LEU A 129 -5.49 -9.49 -9.60
N LEU A 130 -5.54 -8.21 -9.94
CA LEU A 130 -6.11 -7.19 -9.03
C LEU A 130 -7.60 -7.42 -8.79
N THR A 131 -8.33 -7.85 -9.83
CA THR A 131 -9.74 -8.17 -9.69
C THR A 131 -9.96 -9.35 -8.76
N ASP A 132 -9.14 -10.40 -8.90
CA ASP A 132 -9.25 -11.60 -8.07
C ASP A 132 -8.87 -11.34 -6.61
N LEU A 133 -8.04 -10.32 -6.36
CA LEU A 133 -7.61 -9.97 -5.01
C LEU A 133 -8.62 -9.10 -4.26
N ILE A 134 -9.67 -8.63 -4.92
CA ILE A 134 -10.68 -7.81 -4.25
C ILE A 134 -11.28 -8.60 -3.09
N VAL A 135 -11.26 -7.99 -1.90
CA VAL A 135 -11.81 -8.60 -0.70
C VAL A 135 -13.33 -8.66 -0.82
N LYS A 136 -13.86 -9.86 -0.66
CA LYS A 136 -15.31 -10.08 -0.65
C LYS A 136 -15.79 -10.11 0.79
N GLU A 137 -16.69 -9.23 1.09
CA GLU A 137 -17.37 -9.23 2.38
C GLU A 137 -18.52 -10.24 2.42
#